data_29bb9039852bebb2a2a1649fe9ef833b
#
_entry.id   29bb9039852bebb2a2a1649fe9ef833b
#
_cell.length_a   1.000
_cell.length_b   1.000
_cell.length_c   1.000
_cell.angle_alpha   90.00
_cell.angle_beta   90.00
_cell.angle_gamma   90.00
#
_symmetry.space_group_name_H-M   'P 1'
#
loop_
_entity.id
_entity.type
_entity.pdbx_description
1 polymer ?
#
loop_
_entity_poly.entity_id
_entity_poly.type
_entity_poly.pdbx_seq_one_letter_code
_entity_poly.pdbx_strand_id
1 'polypeptide(L)'
;MKRSMLVAGVILALLLGCGGGSSTSDSSGSSGSSSGGTNTGGGSATGGLTNPVCSAGESDGAVQAPVFVRNLAGQTGWFASPLVVDLDDDGHNELVAAYYDIFVFDDQGNLLDRAAGNGSRVYAPHVVTDLEGDGVYDIVCGQDQNVYAYEWRDGELQVKAGWPADTTTAGESPEVRGLAAADLDGNGAIEIVATTTQTQSAEDGGAQVFVFAVNGGLYQPAGLSYPAWPRYNNRTGTGGDAERNGYGHHGYGCYGLNAGIGNIDDDAELEILVTYDNHHIQAFNPNGVAIDASPWFTNRSNEYEGERLTWGQFIRWADPAVEENHYHLHTGDWPNPGEGQEWLQWTASPPNVVDLDGDGRNEVLGVPNVELGIPYVTQAYALMVLEGAHGDGSRSAMRLAGWETLPRGQAPIDVDGWYPPSGVPAAATIDIQDDRRPEIVVSLNDGFMYAFDAGARQLWRYNYTQGKAIMFASEAVVADLNQDGSPEIVFSTFGDPDVHDSGRLVILAANGAMLHDIPLPNPGHNGNGNGAPAAPTIADLDGDGDLEILVQTFEHGLDIFTIPGSAGNCLLWTTARGGPLRMGAPNQ
;
A
#
# COMPACT_ATOMS: atom_id res chain seq x y z
N MET A 1 -15.30 -8.06 38.03
CA MET A 1 -14.37 -7.06 38.57
C MET A 1 -13.31 -6.78 37.52
N LYS A 2 -13.51 -5.69 36.84
CA LYS A 2 -12.53 -4.85 36.15
C LYS A 2 -11.21 -5.53 35.72
N ARG A 3 -11.13 -5.94 34.50
CA ARG A 3 -9.96 -5.87 33.63
C ARG A 3 -10.45 -5.48 32.24
N SER A 4 -10.85 -4.26 32.13
CA SER A 4 -10.95 -3.57 30.86
C SER A 4 -9.66 -2.81 30.64
N MET A 5 -9.27 -2.72 29.41
CA MET A 5 -8.28 -1.80 28.84
C MET A 5 -6.82 -2.17 29.05
N LEU A 6 -6.28 -2.65 27.98
CA LEU A 6 -4.94 -2.28 27.52
C LEU A 6 -4.70 -2.78 26.09
N VAL A 7 -5.49 -2.32 25.15
CA VAL A 7 -5.21 -2.54 23.71
C VAL A 7 -4.62 -1.28 23.07
N ALA A 8 -4.90 -0.12 23.62
CA ALA A 8 -4.43 1.16 23.06
C ALA A 8 -2.94 1.49 23.33
N GLY A 9 -2.24 0.68 24.11
CA GLY A 9 -0.90 1.04 24.61
C GLY A 9 0.30 0.59 23.77
N VAL A 10 0.12 -0.32 22.84
CA VAL A 10 1.27 -1.02 22.25
C VAL A 10 1.75 -0.41 20.94
N ILE A 11 0.89 0.17 20.15
CA ILE A 11 1.30 0.86 18.90
C ILE A 11 2.06 2.18 19.19
N LEU A 12 1.89 2.74 20.38
CA LEU A 12 2.57 3.99 20.79
C LEU A 12 3.99 3.80 21.32
N ALA A 13 4.41 2.58 21.61
CA ALA A 13 5.74 2.31 22.18
C ALA A 13 6.89 2.40 21.15
N LEU A 14 6.60 2.43 19.86
CA LEU A 14 7.57 2.64 18.77
C LEU A 14 7.81 4.14 18.45
N LEU A 15 7.24 5.06 19.24
CA LEU A 15 7.24 6.49 18.94
C LEU A 15 8.27 7.31 19.72
N LEU A 16 9.07 6.71 20.58
CA LEU A 16 10.01 7.45 21.42
C LEU A 16 11.46 7.01 21.20
N GLY A 17 12.18 7.80 20.47
CA GLY A 17 13.65 7.77 20.59
C GLY A 17 14.42 8.22 19.38
N CYS A 18 14.81 9.41 19.44
CA CYS A 18 16.15 9.97 19.29
C CYS A 18 16.36 11.01 18.23
N GLY A 19 16.90 12.07 18.76
CA GLY A 19 17.33 13.26 18.07
C GLY A 19 18.69 13.15 17.38
N GLY A 20 18.78 13.95 16.42
CA GLY A 20 19.77 14.86 15.91
C GLY A 20 21.22 14.46 15.73
N GLY A 21 21.72 14.77 14.54
CA GLY A 21 23.14 14.98 14.31
C GLY A 21 23.44 15.26 12.85
N SER A 22 23.72 16.52 12.56
CA SER A 22 24.09 17.06 11.24
C SER A 22 25.55 16.83 10.89
N SER A 23 25.91 16.70 9.60
CA SER A 23 26.96 17.50 8.91
C SER A 23 27.31 17.00 7.51
N THR A 24 27.18 17.84 6.56
CA THR A 24 27.94 18.34 5.37
C THR A 24 29.16 17.52 4.87
N SER A 25 29.52 17.37 3.61
CA SER A 25 29.53 18.22 2.40
C SER A 25 30.22 17.55 1.22
N ASP A 26 29.80 17.94 -0.02
CA ASP A 26 30.53 18.16 -1.28
C ASP A 26 31.34 17.03 -1.98
N SER A 27 31.42 16.86 -3.29
CA SER A 27 30.92 17.44 -4.52
C SER A 27 31.48 16.71 -5.77
N SER A 28 30.78 16.78 -6.89
CA SER A 28 31.15 16.80 -8.33
C SER A 28 31.67 15.53 -9.03
N GLY A 29 31.22 15.10 -10.18
CA GLY A 29 30.59 15.61 -11.36
C GLY A 29 30.81 14.72 -12.60
N SER A 30 29.91 14.84 -13.55
CA SER A 30 29.90 14.66 -15.03
C SER A 30 29.77 13.26 -15.66
N SER A 31 28.72 13.03 -16.29
CA SER A 31 28.07 13.08 -17.63
C SER A 31 28.38 11.91 -18.61
N GLY A 32 27.31 11.38 -19.18
CA GLY A 32 27.29 10.56 -20.40
C GLY A 32 25.97 9.90 -20.68
N SER A 33 25.32 10.30 -21.73
CA SER A 33 23.96 10.01 -22.15
C SER A 33 23.75 8.74 -22.93
N SER A 34 22.59 8.09 -22.81
CA SER A 34 21.92 7.43 -23.94
C SER A 34 20.45 7.10 -23.66
N SER A 35 19.69 7.23 -24.69
CA SER A 35 18.26 7.26 -24.88
C SER A 35 17.46 6.10 -24.32
N GLY A 36 16.48 6.41 -23.45
CA GLY A 36 15.41 5.51 -23.05
C GLY A 36 14.07 5.94 -23.64
N GLY A 37 13.28 5.00 -24.07
CA GLY A 37 11.99 5.23 -24.70
C GLY A 37 10.92 5.69 -23.70
N THR A 38 10.30 6.80 -24.02
CA THR A 38 9.13 7.35 -23.33
C THR A 38 7.90 6.52 -23.55
N ASN A 39 7.32 5.95 -22.49
CA ASN A 39 5.95 5.46 -22.49
C ASN A 39 5.03 6.56 -21.94
N THR A 40 4.70 7.52 -22.77
CA THR A 40 3.59 8.44 -22.52
C THR A 40 2.30 7.78 -22.99
N GLY A 41 1.67 7.04 -22.12
CA GLY A 41 0.36 6.44 -22.36
C GLY A 41 -0.75 7.16 -21.61
N GLY A 42 -1.13 8.35 -22.06
CA GLY A 42 -2.45 8.89 -21.78
C GLY A 42 -3.51 8.09 -22.56
N GLY A 43 -3.97 7.01 -22.00
CA GLY A 43 -5.04 6.18 -22.55
C GLY A 43 -6.36 6.52 -21.90
N SER A 44 -7.30 6.99 -22.69
CA SER A 44 -8.72 7.12 -22.32
C SER A 44 -9.23 5.74 -21.84
N ALA A 45 -9.59 5.65 -20.57
CA ALA A 45 -10.03 4.41 -19.94
C ALA A 45 -11.46 4.06 -20.35
N THR A 46 -11.60 3.34 -21.45
CA THR A 46 -12.77 2.52 -21.75
C THR A 46 -12.30 1.16 -22.26
N GLY A 47 -11.94 0.32 -21.33
CA GLY A 47 -11.57 -1.06 -21.58
C GLY A 47 -10.96 -1.62 -20.28
N GLY A 48 -11.39 -2.80 -19.85
CA GLY A 48 -10.83 -3.48 -18.68
C GLY A 48 -9.30 -3.47 -18.76
N LEU A 49 -8.66 -3.23 -17.63
CA LEU A 49 -7.21 -3.23 -17.52
C LEU A 49 -6.70 -4.57 -18.08
N THR A 50 -5.96 -4.51 -19.19
CA THR A 50 -5.31 -5.72 -19.71
C THR A 50 -4.17 -6.05 -18.79
N ASN A 51 -4.25 -7.20 -18.10
CA ASN A 51 -3.14 -7.67 -17.27
C ASN A 51 -1.89 -7.84 -18.16
N PRO A 52 -0.78 -7.15 -17.85
CA PRO A 52 0.43 -7.27 -18.62
C PRO A 52 1.04 -8.65 -18.42
N VAL A 53 1.56 -9.21 -19.50
CA VAL A 53 2.32 -10.46 -19.50
C VAL A 53 3.70 -10.22 -20.08
N CYS A 54 4.71 -10.89 -19.55
CA CYS A 54 6.05 -10.82 -20.09
C CYS A 54 6.17 -11.59 -21.40
N SER A 55 6.97 -11.07 -22.33
CA SER A 55 7.35 -11.77 -23.54
C SER A 55 8.85 -12.08 -23.49
N ALA A 56 9.23 -13.30 -23.81
CA ALA A 56 10.63 -13.70 -23.86
C ALA A 56 11.42 -12.80 -24.83
N GLY A 57 12.54 -12.28 -24.34
CA GLY A 57 13.56 -11.54 -25.08
C GLY A 57 14.76 -12.40 -25.42
N GLU A 58 15.94 -11.80 -25.47
CA GLU A 58 17.22 -12.51 -25.63
C GLU A 58 17.75 -12.93 -24.25
N SER A 59 17.23 -14.02 -23.70
CA SER A 59 17.63 -14.50 -22.38
C SER A 59 18.97 -15.23 -22.40
N ASP A 60 19.84 -14.89 -21.46
CA ASP A 60 21.08 -15.64 -21.19
C ASP A 60 20.87 -16.87 -20.27
N GLY A 61 19.63 -17.12 -19.87
CA GLY A 61 19.23 -18.27 -19.07
C GLY A 61 18.88 -17.92 -17.62
N ALA A 62 19.76 -18.19 -16.66
CA ALA A 62 19.45 -17.99 -15.25
C ALA A 62 19.58 -16.51 -14.82
N VAL A 63 18.68 -16.07 -13.95
CA VAL A 63 18.82 -14.79 -13.24
C VAL A 63 20.15 -14.73 -12.51
N GLN A 64 20.95 -13.72 -12.81
CA GLN A 64 22.24 -13.53 -12.15
C GLN A 64 22.05 -13.05 -10.71
N ALA A 65 23.02 -13.36 -9.85
CA ALA A 65 22.96 -12.90 -8.46
C ALA A 65 23.10 -11.37 -8.41
N PRO A 66 22.22 -10.66 -7.68
CA PRO A 66 22.36 -9.23 -7.47
C PRO A 66 23.75 -8.88 -6.90
N VAL A 67 24.38 -7.87 -7.46
CA VAL A 67 25.68 -7.37 -7.04
C VAL A 67 25.48 -6.04 -6.32
N PHE A 68 25.92 -5.97 -5.07
CA PHE A 68 25.87 -4.73 -4.31
C PHE A 68 26.75 -3.66 -4.95
N VAL A 69 26.16 -2.53 -5.31
CA VAL A 69 26.84 -1.39 -5.94
C VAL A 69 27.27 -0.38 -4.90
N ARG A 70 26.30 0.13 -4.13
CA ARG A 70 26.55 1.18 -3.13
C ARG A 70 25.46 1.27 -2.08
N ASN A 71 25.74 2.02 -1.05
CA ASN A 71 24.76 2.46 -0.05
C ASN A 71 24.73 4.00 -0.02
N LEU A 72 23.51 4.55 -0.03
CA LEU A 72 23.26 5.98 0.19
C LEU A 72 22.96 6.19 1.67
N ALA A 73 24.03 6.40 2.46
CA ALA A 73 23.95 6.48 3.92
C ALA A 73 23.06 7.64 4.39
N GLY A 74 22.35 7.41 5.49
CA GLY A 74 21.44 8.39 6.10
C GLY A 74 20.02 8.38 5.53
N GLN A 75 19.77 7.58 4.51
CA GLN A 75 18.42 7.38 3.96
C GLN A 75 17.80 6.18 4.66
N THR A 76 16.93 6.42 5.60
CA THR A 76 16.20 5.39 6.32
C THR A 76 14.72 5.63 6.22
N GLY A 77 13.92 4.58 6.17
CA GLY A 77 12.48 4.70 6.03
C GLY A 77 11.75 3.53 6.67
N TRP A 78 10.44 3.66 6.70
CA TRP A 78 9.55 2.58 7.08
C TRP A 78 9.01 1.92 5.80
N PHE A 79 7.91 2.42 5.28
CA PHE A 79 7.30 1.91 4.05
C PHE A 79 7.45 2.86 2.86
N ALA A 80 8.27 3.91 3.01
CA ALA A 80 8.51 4.92 1.98
C ALA A 80 9.44 4.38 0.89
N SER A 81 8.96 3.49 0.03
CA SER A 81 9.70 2.91 -1.08
C SER A 81 10.25 4.00 -2.01
N PRO A 82 11.51 3.88 -2.47
CA PRO A 82 12.11 4.84 -3.38
C PRO A 82 11.44 4.80 -4.77
N LEU A 83 11.71 5.80 -5.58
CA LEU A 83 11.33 5.87 -7.00
C LEU A 83 12.51 6.29 -7.86
N VAL A 84 12.52 5.78 -9.07
CA VAL A 84 13.47 6.14 -10.13
C VAL A 84 12.67 6.71 -11.29
N VAL A 85 13.01 7.91 -11.71
CA VAL A 85 12.31 8.65 -12.77
C VAL A 85 13.20 9.73 -13.33
N ASP A 86 13.14 9.98 -14.64
CA ASP A 86 13.74 11.14 -15.29
C ASP A 86 12.87 12.37 -14.99
N LEU A 87 13.27 13.18 -13.97
CA LEU A 87 12.47 14.27 -13.44
C LEU A 87 12.49 15.54 -14.31
N ASP A 88 13.45 15.68 -15.22
CA ASP A 88 13.63 16.89 -16.02
C ASP A 88 13.77 16.60 -17.53
N ASP A 89 13.46 15.36 -17.96
CA ASP A 89 13.49 14.91 -19.35
C ASP A 89 14.88 15.07 -20.01
N ASP A 90 15.96 14.96 -19.25
CA ASP A 90 17.32 15.08 -19.77
C ASP A 90 17.90 13.75 -20.28
N GLY A 91 17.17 12.65 -20.02
CA GLY A 91 17.51 11.29 -20.40
C GLY A 91 18.34 10.55 -19.36
N HIS A 92 18.54 11.11 -18.18
CA HIS A 92 19.11 10.48 -17.00
C HIS A 92 18.03 10.32 -15.94
N ASN A 93 18.07 9.24 -15.19
CA ASN A 93 17.11 9.03 -14.15
C ASN A 93 17.57 9.65 -12.82
N GLU A 94 16.66 10.25 -12.11
CA GLU A 94 16.83 10.61 -10.72
C GLU A 94 16.25 9.55 -9.79
N LEU A 95 16.88 9.44 -8.63
CA LEU A 95 16.42 8.62 -7.53
C LEU A 95 15.79 9.50 -6.45
N VAL A 96 14.49 9.31 -6.21
CA VAL A 96 13.75 9.96 -5.13
C VAL A 96 13.65 9.01 -3.94
N ALA A 97 14.12 9.44 -2.78
CA ALA A 97 14.08 8.67 -1.53
C ALA A 97 13.61 9.53 -0.36
N ALA A 98 13.00 8.91 0.65
CA ALA A 98 12.40 9.63 1.77
C ALA A 98 12.57 8.90 3.10
N TYR A 99 12.78 9.68 4.15
CA TYR A 99 12.69 9.24 5.55
C TYR A 99 12.14 10.37 6.44
N TYR A 100 12.97 11.30 6.90
CA TYR A 100 12.56 12.55 7.55
C TYR A 100 12.57 13.72 6.58
N ASP A 101 13.37 13.61 5.54
CA ASP A 101 13.45 14.57 4.44
C ASP A 101 13.16 13.85 3.13
N ILE A 102 12.86 14.58 2.08
CA ILE A 102 12.86 14.09 0.71
C ILE A 102 14.23 14.38 0.12
N PHE A 103 14.81 13.42 -0.55
CA PHE A 103 16.10 13.50 -1.21
C PHE A 103 15.97 13.15 -2.68
N VAL A 104 16.64 13.90 -3.52
CA VAL A 104 16.80 13.59 -4.94
C VAL A 104 18.28 13.40 -5.23
N PHE A 105 18.62 12.25 -5.79
CA PHE A 105 19.97 11.91 -6.20
C PHE A 105 20.01 11.72 -7.71
N ASP A 106 21.17 11.95 -8.31
CA ASP A 106 21.41 11.55 -9.69
C ASP A 106 21.56 10.01 -9.83
N ASP A 107 21.67 9.54 -11.05
CA ASP A 107 21.89 8.15 -11.41
C ASP A 107 23.17 7.56 -10.82
N GLN A 108 24.15 8.40 -10.45
CA GLN A 108 25.37 8.01 -9.78
C GLN A 108 25.28 8.06 -8.24
N GLY A 109 24.12 8.42 -7.67
CA GLY A 109 23.89 8.53 -6.24
C GLY A 109 24.49 9.77 -5.59
N ASN A 110 24.83 10.81 -6.37
CA ASN A 110 25.18 12.11 -5.80
C ASN A 110 23.89 12.87 -5.45
N LEU A 111 23.90 13.51 -4.28
CA LEU A 111 22.77 14.33 -3.85
C LEU A 111 22.63 15.56 -4.74
N LEU A 112 21.50 15.69 -5.41
CA LEU A 112 21.13 16.86 -6.19
C LEU A 112 20.47 17.90 -5.28
N ASP A 113 19.40 17.51 -4.59
CA ASP A 113 18.71 18.40 -3.65
C ASP A 113 17.99 17.64 -2.54
N ARG A 114 17.52 18.39 -1.52
CA ARG A 114 16.87 17.85 -0.34
C ARG A 114 15.86 18.83 0.23
N ALA A 115 14.63 18.37 0.49
CA ALA A 115 13.60 19.13 1.16
C ALA A 115 13.27 18.57 2.54
N ALA A 116 13.36 19.40 3.57
CA ALA A 116 13.22 18.99 4.96
C ALA A 116 11.76 18.91 5.45
N GLY A 117 10.80 19.46 4.70
CA GLY A 117 9.40 19.50 5.12
C GLY A 117 9.24 20.05 6.54
N ASN A 118 8.59 19.31 7.43
CA ASN A 118 8.48 19.66 8.85
C ASN A 118 9.49 18.88 9.72
N GLY A 119 10.33 18.03 9.13
CA GLY A 119 11.33 17.23 9.85
C GLY A 119 10.75 15.98 10.52
N SER A 120 9.48 15.64 10.31
CA SER A 120 8.89 14.37 10.72
C SER A 120 9.16 13.29 9.70
N ARG A 121 8.98 12.02 10.08
CA ARG A 121 9.21 10.92 9.16
C ARG A 121 8.20 10.91 8.00
N VAL A 122 8.64 10.46 6.85
CA VAL A 122 7.79 10.04 5.75
C VAL A 122 7.49 8.56 5.94
N TYR A 123 6.22 8.23 6.21
CA TYR A 123 5.82 6.83 6.47
C TYR A 123 5.37 6.12 5.21
N ALA A 124 4.44 6.73 4.48
CA ALA A 124 3.90 6.18 3.24
C ALA A 124 4.89 6.33 2.08
N PRO A 125 4.84 5.43 1.09
CA PRO A 125 5.50 5.67 -0.18
C PRO A 125 5.07 7.02 -0.76
N HIS A 126 6.04 7.79 -1.23
CA HIS A 126 5.77 9.06 -1.91
C HIS A 126 5.26 8.82 -3.33
N VAL A 127 4.48 9.78 -3.83
CA VAL A 127 3.98 9.81 -5.22
C VAL A 127 4.91 10.70 -6.05
N VAL A 128 5.20 10.32 -7.27
CA VAL A 128 5.93 11.17 -8.24
C VAL A 128 5.16 11.15 -9.56
N THR A 129 4.70 12.34 -9.98
CA THR A 129 3.95 12.52 -11.22
C THR A 129 3.87 14.00 -11.57
N ASP A 130 3.52 14.32 -12.80
CA ASP A 130 3.10 15.67 -13.20
C ASP A 130 1.61 15.84 -12.85
N LEU A 131 1.32 16.60 -11.79
CA LEU A 131 -0.05 16.74 -11.27
C LEU A 131 -0.97 17.55 -12.19
N GLU A 132 -0.44 18.52 -12.92
CA GLU A 132 -1.21 19.40 -13.81
C GLU A 132 -1.10 19.07 -15.29
N GLY A 133 -0.17 18.21 -15.70
CA GLY A 133 0.16 17.95 -17.09
C GLY A 133 0.93 19.11 -17.74
N ASP A 134 1.74 19.85 -16.96
CA ASP A 134 2.50 21.02 -17.42
C ASP A 134 3.95 20.68 -17.81
N GLY A 135 4.35 19.40 -17.67
CA GLY A 135 5.68 18.90 -17.98
C GLY A 135 6.66 19.06 -16.82
N VAL A 136 6.19 19.39 -15.61
CA VAL A 136 7.00 19.45 -14.40
C VAL A 136 6.57 18.36 -13.44
N TYR A 137 7.51 17.54 -13.02
CA TYR A 137 7.22 16.51 -12.04
C TYR A 137 7.04 17.07 -10.64
N ASP A 138 6.04 16.52 -9.95
CA ASP A 138 5.74 16.76 -8.56
C ASP A 138 6.09 15.55 -7.71
N ILE A 139 6.69 15.80 -6.55
CA ILE A 139 6.97 14.80 -5.52
C ILE A 139 6.05 15.06 -4.32
N VAL A 140 5.12 14.13 -4.05
CA VAL A 140 4.14 14.26 -2.97
C VAL A 140 4.47 13.33 -1.83
N CYS A 141 4.54 13.83 -0.62
CA CYS A 141 4.83 13.02 0.58
C CYS A 141 4.00 13.45 1.80
N GLY A 142 3.76 12.51 2.70
CA GLY A 142 3.11 12.76 3.99
C GLY A 142 4.14 12.85 5.12
N GLN A 143 4.04 13.92 5.95
CA GLN A 143 4.85 14.09 7.15
C GLN A 143 3.98 14.58 8.31
N ASP A 144 3.81 13.79 9.37
CA ASP A 144 2.80 14.00 10.41
C ASP A 144 1.41 14.26 9.79
N GLN A 145 0.76 15.36 10.16
CA GLN A 145 -0.54 15.77 9.65
C GLN A 145 -0.50 16.48 8.29
N ASN A 146 0.67 16.68 7.69
CA ASN A 146 0.78 17.44 6.45
C ASN A 146 1.07 16.55 5.25
N VAL A 147 0.47 16.89 4.13
CA VAL A 147 0.84 16.40 2.81
C VAL A 147 1.58 17.53 2.11
N TYR A 148 2.81 17.27 1.73
CA TYR A 148 3.65 18.20 0.97
C TYR A 148 3.65 17.81 -0.50
N ALA A 149 3.72 18.80 -1.39
CA ALA A 149 4.07 18.63 -2.79
C ALA A 149 5.24 19.57 -3.13
N TYR A 150 6.21 19.03 -3.85
CA TYR A 150 7.39 19.74 -4.32
C TYR A 150 7.47 19.60 -5.84
N GLU A 151 7.62 20.71 -6.54
CA GLU A 151 7.94 20.73 -7.96
C GLU A 151 9.45 20.56 -8.15
N TRP A 152 9.85 19.72 -9.10
CA TRP A 152 11.24 19.64 -9.53
C TRP A 152 11.50 20.67 -10.62
N ARG A 153 12.19 21.75 -10.28
CA ARG A 153 12.47 22.86 -11.22
C ARG A 153 13.92 23.29 -11.10
N ASP A 154 14.58 23.39 -12.25
CA ASP A 154 15.96 23.86 -12.34
C ASP A 154 16.96 23.07 -11.43
N GLY A 155 16.69 21.77 -11.18
CA GLY A 155 17.49 20.91 -10.34
C GLY A 155 17.28 21.11 -8.84
N GLU A 156 16.17 21.73 -8.40
CA GLU A 156 15.84 22.01 -7.02
C GLU A 156 14.39 21.62 -6.69
N LEU A 157 14.17 21.18 -5.44
CA LEU A 157 12.85 20.92 -4.86
C LEU A 157 12.21 22.23 -4.38
N GLN A 158 11.17 22.68 -5.06
CA GLN A 158 10.43 23.89 -4.70
C GLN A 158 9.06 23.52 -4.16
N VAL A 159 8.70 24.03 -2.97
CA VAL A 159 7.36 23.79 -2.42
C VAL A 159 6.32 24.30 -3.40
N LYS A 160 5.43 23.41 -3.84
CA LYS A 160 4.37 23.73 -4.78
C LYS A 160 3.39 24.75 -4.19
N ALA A 161 2.89 25.65 -5.04
CA ALA A 161 1.95 26.68 -4.62
C ALA A 161 0.65 26.08 -4.06
N GLY A 162 0.27 26.50 -2.84
CA GLY A 162 -0.92 26.00 -2.14
C GLY A 162 -0.64 24.85 -1.17
N TRP A 163 0.54 24.26 -1.22
CA TRP A 163 0.98 23.21 -0.29
C TRP A 163 1.88 23.79 0.82
N PRO A 164 2.03 23.11 1.97
CA PRO A 164 1.44 21.81 2.31
C PRO A 164 -0.05 21.87 2.63
N ALA A 165 -0.74 20.76 2.39
CA ALA A 165 -2.11 20.55 2.81
C ALA A 165 -2.18 19.95 4.22
N ASP A 166 -3.11 20.41 5.06
CA ASP A 166 -3.27 19.99 6.46
C ASP A 166 -4.43 19.01 6.60
N THR A 167 -4.17 17.86 7.20
CA THR A 167 -5.19 16.83 7.49
C THR A 167 -5.75 16.92 8.91
N THR A 168 -5.39 17.92 9.70
CA THR A 168 -5.89 18.10 11.06
C THR A 168 -7.38 18.39 11.06
N THR A 169 -8.16 17.63 11.82
CA THR A 169 -9.58 17.91 12.08
C THR A 169 -9.88 17.78 13.56
N ALA A 170 -10.83 18.60 14.05
CA ALA A 170 -11.32 18.59 15.43
C ALA A 170 -10.23 18.61 16.52
N GLY A 171 -9.04 19.16 16.21
CA GLY A 171 -7.97 19.37 17.18
C GLY A 171 -7.04 18.17 17.40
N GLU A 172 -7.15 17.11 16.62
CA GLU A 172 -6.19 16.02 16.62
C GLU A 172 -5.00 16.30 15.68
N SER A 173 -3.87 15.68 15.97
CA SER A 173 -2.66 15.70 15.14
C SER A 173 -2.45 14.30 14.56
N PRO A 174 -3.02 14.01 13.40
CA PRO A 174 -2.89 12.70 12.77
C PRO A 174 -1.50 12.54 12.13
N GLU A 175 -1.17 11.32 11.74
CA GLU A 175 -0.05 11.04 10.85
C GLU A 175 -0.58 10.51 9.53
N VAL A 176 -0.10 11.03 8.41
CA VAL A 176 -0.40 10.50 7.08
C VAL A 176 0.27 9.13 6.92
N ARG A 177 -0.52 8.09 6.68
CA ARG A 177 -0.08 6.70 6.61
C ARG A 177 -0.27 6.05 5.25
N GLY A 178 -1.09 6.61 4.39
CA GLY A 178 -1.29 6.14 3.03
C GLY A 178 -1.39 7.33 2.08
N LEU A 179 -0.83 7.15 0.89
CA LEU A 179 -0.93 8.06 -0.24
C LEU A 179 -1.23 7.25 -1.49
N ALA A 180 -2.08 7.78 -2.34
CA ALA A 180 -2.31 7.33 -3.69
C ALA A 180 -2.71 8.54 -4.55
N ALA A 181 -2.54 8.45 -5.87
CA ALA A 181 -2.85 9.53 -6.77
C ALA A 181 -3.47 8.99 -8.06
N ALA A 182 -4.41 9.72 -8.62
CA ALA A 182 -5.00 9.42 -9.92
C ALA A 182 -5.77 10.64 -10.44
N ASP A 183 -6.00 10.69 -11.75
CA ASP A 183 -7.04 11.52 -12.35
C ASP A 183 -8.40 10.86 -12.07
N LEU A 184 -9.02 11.26 -10.95
CA LEU A 184 -10.20 10.57 -10.41
C LEU A 184 -11.45 10.80 -11.27
N ASP A 185 -11.56 11.94 -11.92
CA ASP A 185 -12.75 12.36 -12.68
C ASP A 185 -12.51 12.49 -14.20
N GLY A 186 -11.34 12.09 -14.68
CA GLY A 186 -10.98 12.09 -16.10
C GLY A 186 -10.76 13.49 -16.68
N ASN A 187 -10.43 14.47 -15.85
CA ASN A 187 -10.25 15.87 -16.30
C ASN A 187 -8.80 16.19 -16.71
N GLY A 188 -7.87 15.29 -16.47
CA GLY A 188 -6.45 15.41 -16.79
C GLY A 188 -5.60 15.99 -15.67
N ALA A 189 -6.17 16.38 -14.54
CA ALA A 189 -5.45 16.75 -13.33
C ALA A 189 -5.42 15.55 -12.37
N ILE A 190 -4.33 15.40 -11.62
CA ILE A 190 -4.16 14.27 -10.71
C ILE A 190 -4.53 14.69 -9.28
N GLU A 191 -5.51 14.01 -8.68
CA GLU A 191 -5.88 14.19 -7.28
C GLU A 191 -5.01 13.31 -6.39
N ILE A 192 -4.78 13.80 -5.16
CA ILE A 192 -4.04 13.09 -4.12
C ILE A 192 -5.00 12.59 -3.05
N VAL A 193 -5.02 11.27 -2.86
CA VAL A 193 -5.75 10.62 -1.76
C VAL A 193 -4.77 10.38 -0.61
N ALA A 194 -5.10 10.91 0.56
CA ALA A 194 -4.32 10.71 1.79
C ALA A 194 -5.17 10.06 2.88
N THR A 195 -4.61 9.04 3.55
CA THR A 195 -5.24 8.41 4.71
C THR A 195 -4.40 8.62 5.97
N THR A 196 -5.08 8.78 7.13
CA THR A 196 -4.45 9.22 8.36
C THR A 196 -4.82 8.38 9.58
N THR A 197 -4.01 8.50 10.64
CA THR A 197 -4.19 7.83 11.94
C THR A 197 -5.21 8.51 12.85
N GLN A 198 -6.10 9.34 12.37
CA GLN A 198 -7.05 10.03 13.25
C GLN A 198 -7.88 9.07 14.08
N THR A 199 -7.97 9.35 15.39
CA THR A 199 -8.60 8.46 16.39
C THR A 199 -9.94 8.95 16.90
N GLN A 200 -10.57 9.87 16.21
CA GLN A 200 -11.78 10.50 16.70
C GLN A 200 -13.00 9.59 16.62
N SER A 201 -13.90 9.76 17.56
CA SER A 201 -15.22 9.15 17.49
C SER A 201 -16.02 9.73 16.31
N ALA A 202 -17.00 8.98 15.84
CA ALA A 202 -17.90 9.47 14.79
C ALA A 202 -18.64 10.75 15.20
N GLU A 203 -18.82 10.97 16.51
CA GLU A 203 -19.49 12.13 17.09
C GLU A 203 -18.66 13.43 16.96
N ASP A 204 -17.33 13.31 16.90
CA ASP A 204 -16.43 14.46 16.87
C ASP A 204 -16.21 15.02 15.47
N GLY A 205 -16.76 14.36 14.44
CA GLY A 205 -16.69 14.84 13.05
C GLY A 205 -15.30 14.76 12.42
N GLY A 206 -14.39 14.00 13.00
CA GLY A 206 -13.06 13.77 12.44
C GLY A 206 -13.11 12.95 11.14
N ALA A 207 -12.09 13.09 10.33
CA ALA A 207 -11.92 12.33 9.10
C ALA A 207 -10.56 11.66 9.04
N GLN A 208 -10.50 10.53 8.36
CA GLN A 208 -9.27 9.79 8.12
C GLN A 208 -8.90 9.72 6.64
N VAL A 209 -9.77 10.22 5.77
CA VAL A 209 -9.56 10.25 4.32
C VAL A 209 -9.68 11.68 3.84
N PHE A 210 -8.73 12.09 3.03
CA PHE A 210 -8.67 13.41 2.41
C PHE A 210 -8.37 13.22 0.93
N VAL A 211 -9.03 14.02 0.10
CA VAL A 211 -8.70 14.13 -1.32
C VAL A 211 -8.33 15.57 -1.59
N PHE A 212 -7.16 15.77 -2.15
CA PHE A 212 -6.62 17.10 -2.47
C PHE A 212 -6.51 17.26 -3.97
N ALA A 213 -6.96 18.43 -4.44
CA ALA A 213 -6.70 18.87 -5.80
C ALA A 213 -5.25 19.35 -5.94
N VAL A 214 -4.79 19.53 -7.16
CA VAL A 214 -3.43 19.94 -7.53
C VAL A 214 -2.92 21.19 -6.81
N ASN A 215 -3.81 22.06 -6.38
CA ASN A 215 -3.49 23.29 -5.65
C ASN A 215 -3.44 23.14 -4.13
N GLY A 216 -3.46 21.91 -3.60
CA GLY A 216 -3.45 21.62 -2.16
C GLY A 216 -4.76 21.89 -1.42
N GLY A 217 -5.78 22.39 -2.11
CA GLY A 217 -7.12 22.52 -1.55
C GLY A 217 -7.84 21.17 -1.52
N LEU A 218 -8.81 21.02 -0.60
CA LEU A 218 -9.67 19.83 -0.62
C LEU A 218 -10.39 19.74 -1.97
N TYR A 219 -10.33 18.57 -2.59
CA TYR A 219 -11.09 18.26 -3.78
C TYR A 219 -12.57 18.25 -3.46
N GLN A 220 -13.32 19.14 -4.06
CA GLN A 220 -14.75 19.32 -3.84
C GLN A 220 -15.44 19.50 -5.19
N PRO A 221 -15.83 18.40 -5.85
CA PRO A 221 -16.63 18.51 -7.06
C PRO A 221 -17.92 19.27 -6.80
N ALA A 222 -18.48 19.87 -7.83
CA ALA A 222 -19.61 20.77 -7.72
C ALA A 222 -20.79 20.14 -6.95
N GLY A 223 -21.23 20.82 -5.89
CA GLY A 223 -22.37 20.41 -5.08
C GLY A 223 -22.02 19.70 -3.78
N LEU A 224 -20.77 19.43 -3.52
CA LEU A 224 -20.30 18.84 -2.26
C LEU A 224 -19.64 19.91 -1.37
N SER A 225 -19.82 19.75 -0.08
CA SER A 225 -19.31 20.66 0.94
C SER A 225 -18.86 19.86 2.16
N TYR A 226 -17.83 19.03 1.96
CA TYR A 226 -17.18 18.34 3.08
C TYR A 226 -15.93 19.13 3.49
N PRO A 227 -15.68 19.32 4.80
CA PRO A 227 -14.40 19.85 5.28
C PRO A 227 -13.26 18.83 5.08
N ALA A 228 -13.62 17.55 4.97
CA ALA A 228 -12.79 16.41 4.67
C ALA A 228 -13.70 15.28 4.20
N TRP A 229 -13.14 14.23 3.63
CA TRP A 229 -13.88 13.05 3.23
C TRP A 229 -14.42 12.31 4.46
N PRO A 230 -15.63 11.71 4.37
CA PRO A 230 -16.21 11.02 5.50
C PRO A 230 -15.34 9.83 5.91
N ARG A 231 -15.14 9.67 7.20
CA ARG A 231 -14.37 8.56 7.74
C ARG A 231 -15.16 7.26 7.82
N TYR A 232 -16.49 7.38 7.92
CA TYR A 232 -17.43 6.28 7.92
C TYR A 232 -18.54 6.52 6.92
N ASN A 233 -19.28 5.47 6.62
CA ASN A 233 -20.57 5.65 6.04
C ASN A 233 -21.51 6.34 7.04
N ASN A 234 -21.93 7.54 6.75
CA ASN A 234 -22.83 8.30 7.57
C ASN A 234 -24.30 8.21 7.12
N ARG A 235 -24.65 7.25 6.24
CA ARG A 235 -26.03 7.06 5.79
C ARG A 235 -26.95 6.57 6.89
N THR A 236 -26.42 5.85 7.86
CA THR A 236 -27.15 5.16 8.89
C THR A 236 -27.14 5.89 10.23
N GLY A 237 -26.70 7.14 10.28
CA GLY A 237 -26.89 7.93 11.47
C GLY A 237 -25.65 8.51 12.12
N THR A 238 -25.80 8.97 13.34
CA THR A 238 -24.83 9.65 14.17
C THR A 238 -24.21 8.70 15.19
N GLY A 239 -23.30 9.18 16.03
CA GLY A 239 -22.50 8.47 17.02
C GLY A 239 -23.02 7.13 17.55
N GLY A 240 -24.09 7.14 18.31
CA GLY A 240 -24.65 5.90 18.85
C GLY A 240 -25.16 4.92 17.79
N ASP A 241 -25.57 5.42 16.64
CA ASP A 241 -25.99 4.57 15.52
C ASP A 241 -24.76 4.03 14.81
N ALA A 242 -23.69 4.81 14.70
CA ALA A 242 -22.43 4.35 14.16
C ALA A 242 -21.89 3.15 14.96
N GLU A 243 -21.93 3.19 16.28
CA GLU A 243 -21.54 2.07 17.13
C GLU A 243 -22.46 0.85 16.93
N ARG A 244 -23.77 1.05 16.96
CA ARG A 244 -24.76 -0.02 16.76
C ARG A 244 -24.65 -0.64 15.37
N ASN A 245 -24.31 0.15 14.39
CA ASN A 245 -24.11 -0.29 13.02
C ASN A 245 -22.72 -0.90 12.80
N GLY A 246 -21.91 -1.01 13.86
CA GLY A 246 -20.60 -1.58 13.80
C GLY A 246 -19.51 -0.65 13.29
N TYR A 247 -19.78 0.63 13.25
CA TYR A 247 -18.75 1.63 13.04
C TYR A 247 -17.93 1.85 14.30
N GLY A 248 -18.45 1.47 15.41
CA GLY A 248 -17.87 1.33 16.73
C GLY A 248 -16.85 2.37 17.19
N HIS A 249 -16.59 2.36 18.46
CA HIS A 249 -15.55 3.17 19.10
C HIS A 249 -14.11 2.84 18.67
N HIS A 250 -13.95 1.92 17.75
CA HIS A 250 -12.63 1.52 17.23
C HIS A 250 -12.20 2.36 16.03
N GLY A 251 -12.61 3.58 15.95
CA GLY A 251 -12.29 4.51 14.89
C GLY A 251 -10.85 5.04 14.97
N TYR A 252 -9.88 4.16 15.08
CA TYR A 252 -8.47 4.55 15.19
C TYR A 252 -7.82 4.97 13.87
N GLY A 253 -8.56 4.99 12.78
CA GLY A 253 -8.04 5.49 11.51
C GLY A 253 -7.33 4.44 10.68
N CYS A 254 -6.42 4.91 9.87
CA CYS A 254 -5.70 4.12 8.88
C CYS A 254 -4.23 4.01 9.29
N TYR A 255 -3.75 2.80 9.56
CA TYR A 255 -2.41 2.62 10.14
C TYR A 255 -1.34 2.11 9.18
N GLY A 256 -1.71 1.74 7.95
CA GLY A 256 -0.73 1.22 7.01
C GLY A 256 -1.21 1.18 5.58
N LEU A 257 -0.81 2.14 4.76
CA LEU A 257 -1.03 2.21 3.31
C LEU A 257 -2.49 1.96 2.87
N ASN A 258 -3.45 2.45 3.63
CA ASN A 258 -4.86 2.06 3.60
C ASN A 258 -5.67 2.63 2.42
N ALA A 259 -5.03 3.17 1.40
CA ALA A 259 -5.68 3.69 0.19
C ALA A 259 -5.41 2.81 -1.02
N GLY A 260 -6.43 2.64 -1.86
CA GLY A 260 -6.34 2.09 -3.20
C GLY A 260 -7.26 2.87 -4.13
N ILE A 261 -6.95 2.89 -5.42
CA ILE A 261 -7.74 3.59 -6.42
C ILE A 261 -7.93 2.65 -7.62
N GLY A 262 -9.12 2.62 -8.16
CA GLY A 262 -9.42 1.90 -9.39
C GLY A 262 -10.91 1.90 -9.69
N ASN A 263 -11.26 1.67 -10.94
CA ASN A 263 -12.64 1.59 -11.37
C ASN A 263 -13.25 0.26 -10.88
N ILE A 264 -14.25 0.33 -10.01
CA ILE A 264 -14.96 -0.85 -9.49
C ILE A 264 -16.44 -0.86 -9.87
N ASP A 265 -16.89 0.04 -10.73
CA ASP A 265 -18.25 0.03 -11.28
C ASP A 265 -18.24 0.18 -12.81
N ASP A 266 -19.34 0.59 -13.42
CA ASP A 266 -19.46 0.63 -14.88
C ASP A 266 -19.33 2.04 -15.45
N ASP A 267 -18.91 3.03 -14.66
CA ASP A 267 -18.69 4.39 -15.16
C ASP A 267 -17.18 4.65 -15.47
N ALA A 268 -16.82 5.87 -15.77
CA ALA A 268 -15.44 6.19 -16.18
C ALA A 268 -14.63 6.85 -15.07
N GLU A 269 -15.25 7.14 -13.94
CA GLU A 269 -14.57 7.68 -12.77
C GLU A 269 -13.78 6.57 -12.06
N LEU A 270 -12.84 6.95 -11.21
CA LEU A 270 -12.07 6.00 -10.41
C LEU A 270 -12.50 6.07 -8.95
N GLU A 271 -12.83 4.92 -8.38
CA GLU A 271 -13.23 4.84 -6.98
C GLU A 271 -12.05 4.83 -6.04
N ILE A 272 -12.29 5.37 -4.86
CA ILE A 272 -11.35 5.39 -3.74
C ILE A 272 -11.74 4.31 -2.75
N LEU A 273 -10.84 3.35 -2.56
CA LEU A 273 -10.97 2.25 -1.62
C LEU A 273 -10.19 2.57 -0.35
N VAL A 274 -10.82 2.42 0.80
CA VAL A 274 -10.19 2.70 2.09
C VAL A 274 -10.48 1.61 3.11
N THR A 275 -9.46 1.19 3.82
CA THR A 275 -9.55 0.26 4.94
C THR A 275 -9.32 0.98 6.27
N TYR A 276 -10.06 0.59 7.30
CA TYR A 276 -10.05 1.25 8.60
C TYR A 276 -9.80 0.26 9.75
N ASP A 277 -9.23 0.76 10.83
CA ASP A 277 -9.02 0.00 12.08
C ASP A 277 -10.32 -0.18 12.89
N ASN A 278 -11.42 -0.42 12.23
CA ASN A 278 -12.73 -0.59 12.85
C ASN A 278 -13.60 -1.64 12.16
N HIS A 279 -12.96 -2.64 11.61
CA HIS A 279 -13.61 -3.74 10.90
C HIS A 279 -14.33 -3.32 9.60
N HIS A 280 -13.84 -2.26 8.94
CA HIS A 280 -14.43 -1.73 7.70
C HIS A 280 -13.45 -1.65 6.55
N ILE A 281 -13.98 -1.94 5.38
CA ILE A 281 -13.48 -1.47 4.09
C ILE A 281 -14.61 -0.70 3.41
N GLN A 282 -14.30 0.35 2.71
CA GLN A 282 -15.28 1.16 2.00
C GLN A 282 -14.78 1.63 0.65
N ALA A 283 -15.75 1.91 -0.24
CA ALA A 283 -15.52 2.48 -1.55
C ALA A 283 -16.31 3.77 -1.72
N PHE A 284 -15.68 4.77 -2.33
CA PHE A 284 -16.26 6.09 -2.57
C PHE A 284 -16.05 6.48 -4.02
N ASN A 285 -17.08 7.09 -4.62
CA ASN A 285 -16.91 7.82 -5.87
C ASN A 285 -16.04 9.06 -5.65
N PRO A 286 -15.45 9.65 -6.69
CA PRO A 286 -14.63 10.87 -6.58
C PRO A 286 -15.33 12.03 -5.86
N ASN A 287 -16.63 12.04 -5.89
CA ASN A 287 -17.44 13.06 -5.21
C ASN A 287 -17.67 12.78 -3.70
N GLY A 288 -17.03 11.77 -3.11
CA GLY A 288 -17.14 11.41 -1.70
C GLY A 288 -18.41 10.66 -1.32
N VAL A 289 -19.24 10.32 -2.28
CA VAL A 289 -20.44 9.51 -2.02
C VAL A 289 -20.03 8.04 -1.98
N ALA A 290 -20.32 7.39 -0.85
CA ALA A 290 -20.06 5.96 -0.71
C ALA A 290 -20.92 5.15 -1.69
N ILE A 291 -20.30 4.15 -2.32
CA ILE A 291 -20.95 3.22 -3.24
C ILE A 291 -21.93 2.34 -2.48
N ASP A 292 -23.01 1.94 -3.12
CA ASP A 292 -24.00 1.05 -2.52
C ASP A 292 -23.51 -0.40 -2.52
N ALA A 293 -23.72 -1.09 -1.41
CA ALA A 293 -23.58 -2.54 -1.35
C ALA A 293 -24.71 -3.26 -2.10
N SER A 294 -24.57 -4.55 -2.33
CA SER A 294 -25.64 -5.40 -2.87
C SER A 294 -26.93 -5.24 -2.06
N PRO A 295 -28.10 -5.26 -2.72
CA PRO A 295 -29.40 -5.32 -2.02
C PRO A 295 -29.53 -6.49 -1.05
N TRP A 296 -28.71 -7.51 -1.18
CA TRP A 296 -28.63 -8.61 -0.23
C TRP A 296 -28.26 -8.14 1.19
N PHE A 297 -27.44 -7.10 1.31
CA PHE A 297 -27.05 -6.45 2.58
C PHE A 297 -28.08 -5.44 3.10
N THR A 298 -29.28 -5.36 2.51
CA THR A 298 -30.32 -4.44 2.96
C THR A 298 -30.69 -4.72 4.41
N ASN A 299 -30.69 -3.66 5.19
CA ASN A 299 -31.01 -3.73 6.61
C ASN A 299 -32.42 -4.32 6.85
N ARG A 300 -32.50 -5.28 7.75
CA ARG A 300 -33.72 -5.99 8.14
C ARG A 300 -34.14 -5.72 9.58
N SER A 301 -33.43 -4.82 10.29
CA SER A 301 -33.83 -4.46 11.66
C SER A 301 -35.07 -3.58 11.66
N ASN A 302 -35.85 -3.61 12.78
CA ASN A 302 -37.08 -2.85 12.90
C ASN A 302 -36.89 -1.33 12.79
N GLU A 303 -35.69 -0.83 13.11
CA GLU A 303 -35.39 0.60 13.14
C GLU A 303 -34.94 1.14 11.79
N TYR A 304 -34.25 0.30 11.03
CA TYR A 304 -33.63 0.68 9.76
C TYR A 304 -34.04 -0.25 8.62
N GLU A 305 -35.22 -0.87 8.73
CA GLU A 305 -35.70 -1.83 7.74
C GLU A 305 -35.77 -1.21 6.33
N GLY A 306 -35.09 -1.83 5.39
CA GLY A 306 -35.05 -1.39 4.00
C GLY A 306 -33.99 -0.35 3.69
N GLU A 307 -33.22 0.10 4.67
CA GLU A 307 -32.08 0.97 4.43
C GLU A 307 -30.96 0.20 3.70
N ARG A 308 -30.41 0.79 2.67
CA ARG A 308 -29.34 0.23 1.89
C ARG A 308 -28.00 0.50 2.57
N LEU A 309 -27.18 -0.54 2.68
CA LEU A 309 -25.83 -0.43 3.23
C LEU A 309 -24.85 0.04 2.15
N THR A 310 -23.70 0.54 2.56
CA THR A 310 -22.64 0.92 1.64
C THR A 310 -21.66 -0.23 1.43
N TRP A 311 -20.97 -0.17 0.33
CA TRP A 311 -20.00 -1.16 -0.11
C TRP A 311 -18.99 -1.45 1.00
N GLY A 312 -18.81 -2.72 1.34
CA GLY A 312 -17.86 -3.20 2.34
C GLY A 312 -18.24 -2.95 3.81
N GLN A 313 -19.31 -2.22 4.10
CA GLN A 313 -19.72 -1.82 5.46
C GLN A 313 -19.85 -2.98 6.45
N PHE A 314 -20.25 -4.14 5.99
CA PHE A 314 -20.50 -5.32 6.83
C PHE A 314 -19.59 -6.51 6.55
N ILE A 315 -18.50 -6.31 5.86
CA ILE A 315 -17.50 -7.35 5.63
C ILE A 315 -16.57 -7.43 6.84
N ARG A 316 -17.05 -8.00 7.92
CA ARG A 316 -16.38 -7.99 9.22
C ARG A 316 -16.23 -9.35 9.88
N TRP A 317 -16.80 -10.40 9.35
CA TRP A 317 -16.62 -11.75 9.88
C TRP A 317 -15.84 -12.60 8.89
N ALA A 318 -15.00 -13.47 9.43
CA ALA A 318 -14.27 -14.42 8.59
C ALA A 318 -15.21 -15.48 7.99
N ASP A 319 -16.24 -15.87 8.74
CA ASP A 319 -17.25 -16.84 8.29
C ASP A 319 -18.45 -16.11 7.64
N PRO A 320 -18.71 -16.34 6.32
CA PRO A 320 -19.83 -15.71 5.63
C PRO A 320 -21.20 -16.11 6.21
N ALA A 321 -21.34 -17.29 6.84
CA ALA A 321 -22.60 -17.68 7.47
C ALA A 321 -22.88 -16.87 8.72
N VAL A 322 -21.85 -16.42 9.44
CA VAL A 322 -21.99 -15.48 10.57
C VAL A 322 -22.38 -14.11 10.04
N GLU A 323 -21.74 -13.66 8.99
CA GLU A 323 -22.03 -12.40 8.31
C GLU A 323 -23.50 -12.37 7.86
N GLU A 324 -23.99 -13.41 7.20
CA GLU A 324 -25.39 -13.54 6.77
C GLU A 324 -26.39 -13.43 7.94
N ASN A 325 -26.04 -13.95 9.11
CA ASN A 325 -26.92 -13.93 10.27
C ASN A 325 -26.90 -12.60 11.04
N HIS A 326 -25.82 -11.79 10.94
CA HIS A 326 -25.61 -10.66 11.84
C HIS A 326 -25.59 -9.28 11.16
N TYR A 327 -25.34 -9.16 9.86
CA TYR A 327 -25.24 -7.84 9.22
C TYR A 327 -26.48 -6.97 9.37
N HIS A 328 -27.64 -7.56 9.59
CA HIS A 328 -28.91 -6.85 9.79
C HIS A 328 -29.23 -6.52 11.25
N LEU A 329 -28.35 -6.87 12.18
CA LEU A 329 -28.55 -6.58 13.59
C LEU A 329 -27.90 -5.23 13.93
N HIS A 330 -28.61 -4.14 13.75
CA HIS A 330 -28.16 -2.81 14.16
C HIS A 330 -28.21 -2.59 15.67
N THR A 331 -27.95 -3.58 16.47
CA THR A 331 -28.20 -3.56 17.90
C THR A 331 -26.94 -3.49 18.75
N GLY A 332 -25.76 -3.65 18.16
CA GLY A 332 -24.53 -3.81 18.93
C GLY A 332 -24.42 -5.11 19.71
N ASP A 333 -25.40 -5.98 19.63
CA ASP A 333 -25.42 -7.31 20.27
C ASP A 333 -24.70 -8.34 19.39
N TRP A 334 -23.53 -7.98 18.89
CA TRP A 334 -22.72 -8.90 18.11
C TRP A 334 -21.85 -9.77 19.00
N PRO A 335 -21.64 -11.03 18.62
CA PRO A 335 -20.74 -11.88 19.38
C PRO A 335 -19.33 -11.27 19.36
N ASN A 336 -18.70 -11.22 20.53
CA ASN A 336 -17.34 -10.72 20.65
C ASN A 336 -16.34 -11.65 19.96
N PRO A 337 -15.21 -11.11 19.47
CA PRO A 337 -14.11 -11.93 18.99
C PRO A 337 -13.71 -12.98 20.04
N GLY A 338 -13.47 -14.20 19.62
CA GLY A 338 -13.09 -15.30 20.51
C GLY A 338 -14.25 -15.98 21.26
N GLU A 339 -15.48 -15.49 21.17
CA GLU A 339 -16.69 -16.16 21.65
C GLU A 339 -17.30 -17.08 20.58
N GLY A 340 -16.44 -17.73 19.79
CA GLY A 340 -16.84 -18.62 18.70
C GLY A 340 -17.01 -17.91 17.35
N GLN A 341 -16.64 -16.63 17.29
CA GLN A 341 -16.68 -15.82 16.08
C GLN A 341 -15.31 -15.20 15.82
N GLU A 342 -14.95 -15.10 14.56
CA GLU A 342 -13.72 -14.49 14.10
C GLU A 342 -14.04 -13.20 13.32
N TRP A 343 -13.55 -12.08 13.82
CA TRP A 343 -13.74 -10.79 13.19
C TRP A 343 -12.59 -10.49 12.23
N LEU A 344 -12.87 -9.70 11.22
CA LEU A 344 -11.88 -9.14 10.31
C LEU A 344 -11.58 -7.72 10.73
N GLN A 345 -10.30 -7.41 10.89
CA GLN A 345 -9.81 -6.08 11.20
C GLN A 345 -8.89 -5.60 10.07
N TRP A 346 -9.14 -4.41 9.57
CA TRP A 346 -8.50 -3.90 8.36
C TRP A 346 -7.40 -2.86 8.64
N THR A 347 -6.80 -2.91 9.82
CA THR A 347 -5.87 -1.90 10.36
C THR A 347 -4.76 -1.52 9.40
N ALA A 348 -4.07 -2.49 8.85
CA ALA A 348 -2.94 -2.32 7.94
C ALA A 348 -3.13 -3.24 6.73
N SER A 349 -4.17 -2.98 5.97
CA SER A 349 -4.59 -3.82 4.84
C SER A 349 -4.75 -2.94 3.59
N PRO A 350 -3.66 -2.67 2.86
CA PRO A 350 -3.75 -1.92 1.61
C PRO A 350 -4.68 -2.62 0.63
N PRO A 351 -5.72 -1.94 0.11
CA PRO A 351 -6.61 -2.55 -0.87
C PRO A 351 -5.98 -2.51 -2.26
N ASN A 352 -6.18 -3.57 -3.05
CA ASN A 352 -5.84 -3.61 -4.47
C ASN A 352 -7.11 -3.68 -5.31
N VAL A 353 -7.06 -3.11 -6.52
CA VAL A 353 -8.13 -3.18 -7.52
C VAL A 353 -7.61 -3.90 -8.76
N VAL A 354 -8.28 -4.95 -9.18
CA VAL A 354 -7.78 -5.82 -10.26
C VAL A 354 -8.93 -6.67 -10.83
N ASP A 355 -8.96 -6.89 -12.15
CA ASP A 355 -9.76 -7.92 -12.79
C ASP A 355 -9.11 -9.29 -12.54
N LEU A 356 -9.48 -9.91 -11.41
CA LEU A 356 -8.82 -11.12 -10.93
C LEU A 356 -9.28 -12.38 -11.66
N ASP A 357 -10.55 -12.45 -12.05
CA ASP A 357 -11.11 -13.64 -12.70
C ASP A 357 -11.14 -13.54 -14.23
N GLY A 358 -10.76 -12.38 -14.78
CA GLY A 358 -10.65 -12.13 -16.21
C GLY A 358 -12.00 -11.93 -16.91
N ASP A 359 -13.01 -11.46 -16.18
CA ASP A 359 -14.36 -11.20 -16.74
C ASP A 359 -14.50 -9.77 -17.30
N GLY A 360 -13.48 -8.94 -17.15
CA GLY A 360 -13.43 -7.55 -17.60
C GLY A 360 -13.97 -6.56 -16.58
N ARG A 361 -14.15 -6.98 -15.34
CA ARG A 361 -14.61 -6.18 -14.21
C ARG A 361 -13.60 -6.30 -13.07
N ASN A 362 -13.40 -5.21 -12.36
CA ASN A 362 -12.44 -5.24 -11.27
C ASN A 362 -13.06 -5.70 -9.95
N GLU A 363 -12.32 -6.53 -9.26
CA GLU A 363 -12.52 -6.89 -7.87
C GLU A 363 -11.64 -6.04 -6.96
N VAL A 364 -11.98 -6.06 -5.68
CA VAL A 364 -11.21 -5.45 -4.60
C VAL A 364 -10.64 -6.52 -3.70
N LEU A 365 -9.33 -6.52 -3.58
CA LEU A 365 -8.59 -7.42 -2.72
C LEU A 365 -8.07 -6.69 -1.48
N GLY A 366 -8.07 -7.36 -0.34
CA GLY A 366 -7.44 -6.89 0.88
C GLY A 366 -6.97 -8.02 1.79
N VAL A 367 -6.15 -7.67 2.77
CA VAL A 367 -5.49 -8.62 3.66
C VAL A 367 -5.81 -8.28 5.13
N PRO A 368 -7.06 -8.44 5.58
CA PRO A 368 -7.41 -8.16 6.98
C PRO A 368 -6.76 -9.17 7.92
N ASN A 369 -6.47 -8.73 9.14
CA ASN A 369 -6.15 -9.69 10.19
C ASN A 369 -7.43 -10.29 10.80
N VAL A 370 -7.33 -11.58 11.17
CA VAL A 370 -8.42 -12.33 11.79
C VAL A 370 -8.30 -12.24 13.29
N GLU A 371 -9.21 -11.53 13.92
CA GLU A 371 -9.21 -11.31 15.35
C GLU A 371 -9.86 -12.51 16.07
N LEU A 372 -9.02 -13.24 16.81
CA LEU A 372 -9.42 -14.41 17.58
C LEU A 372 -9.60 -14.12 19.08
N GLY A 373 -9.60 -12.86 19.46
CA GLY A 373 -9.56 -12.44 20.85
C GLY A 373 -8.12 -12.25 21.35
N ILE A 374 -7.95 -12.18 22.65
CA ILE A 374 -6.65 -11.93 23.29
C ILE A 374 -5.93 -13.26 23.54
N PRO A 375 -4.61 -13.33 23.30
CA PRO A 375 -3.71 -12.22 22.94
C PRO A 375 -3.70 -11.93 21.44
N TYR A 376 -3.49 -10.66 21.12
CA TYR A 376 -3.39 -10.14 19.75
C TYR A 376 -2.33 -10.88 18.89
N VAL A 377 -1.29 -11.33 19.53
CA VAL A 377 -0.19 -12.13 18.99
C VAL A 377 -0.59 -13.48 18.35
N THR A 378 -1.80 -13.94 18.59
CA THR A 378 -2.31 -15.19 17.99
C THR A 378 -3.11 -14.93 16.72
N GLN A 379 -3.25 -13.68 16.31
CA GLN A 379 -3.99 -13.32 15.11
C GLN A 379 -3.22 -13.70 13.86
N ALA A 380 -3.94 -14.15 12.84
CA ALA A 380 -3.43 -14.43 11.52
C ALA A 380 -4.01 -13.43 10.52
N TYR A 381 -3.28 -13.15 9.45
CA TYR A 381 -3.84 -12.44 8.31
C TYR A 381 -4.59 -13.40 7.40
N ALA A 382 -5.64 -12.89 6.77
CA ALA A 382 -6.39 -13.62 5.76
C ALA A 382 -6.45 -12.80 4.47
N LEU A 383 -6.62 -13.49 3.36
CA LEU A 383 -6.80 -12.87 2.06
C LEU A 383 -8.30 -12.86 1.73
N MET A 384 -8.82 -11.71 1.29
CA MET A 384 -10.22 -11.54 0.91
C MET A 384 -10.33 -10.84 -0.43
N VAL A 385 -11.26 -11.31 -1.26
CA VAL A 385 -11.62 -10.69 -2.54
C VAL A 385 -13.11 -10.45 -2.58
N LEU A 386 -13.47 -9.22 -2.93
CA LEU A 386 -14.84 -8.72 -3.01
C LEU A 386 -15.15 -8.25 -4.43
N GLU A 387 -16.36 -8.53 -4.87
CA GLU A 387 -16.89 -8.03 -6.14
C GLU A 387 -16.99 -6.50 -6.13
N GLY A 388 -16.67 -5.87 -7.23
CA GLY A 388 -16.95 -4.47 -7.47
C GLY A 388 -18.46 -4.17 -7.48
N ALA A 389 -18.83 -2.97 -7.93
CA ALA A 389 -20.21 -2.50 -7.96
C ALA A 389 -20.83 -2.54 -9.36
N HIS A 390 -20.35 -3.44 -10.20
CA HIS A 390 -20.71 -3.54 -11.59
C HIS A 390 -22.17 -3.97 -11.86
N GLY A 391 -22.66 -3.67 -13.05
CA GLY A 391 -23.97 -4.11 -13.56
C GLY A 391 -25.14 -3.50 -12.81
N ASP A 392 -26.00 -4.33 -12.24
CA ASP A 392 -27.14 -3.88 -11.44
C ASP A 392 -26.81 -3.73 -9.93
N GLY A 393 -25.54 -3.87 -9.57
CA GLY A 393 -25.06 -3.83 -8.20
C GLY A 393 -25.51 -5.01 -7.34
N SER A 394 -26.09 -6.05 -7.94
CA SER A 394 -26.60 -7.21 -7.18
C SER A 394 -25.49 -8.00 -6.50
N ARG A 395 -24.25 -7.87 -6.96
CA ARG A 395 -23.06 -8.50 -6.39
C ARG A 395 -22.16 -7.55 -5.60
N SER A 396 -22.46 -6.26 -5.62
CA SER A 396 -21.65 -5.20 -5.00
C SER A 396 -21.23 -5.53 -3.57
N ALA A 397 -19.92 -5.56 -3.31
CA ALA A 397 -19.27 -5.95 -2.06
C ALA A 397 -19.50 -7.41 -1.59
N MET A 398 -20.07 -8.27 -2.40
CA MET A 398 -20.12 -9.69 -2.07
C MET A 398 -18.75 -10.33 -2.27
N ARG A 399 -18.45 -11.39 -1.55
CA ARG A 399 -17.24 -12.17 -1.80
C ARG A 399 -17.24 -12.73 -3.22
N LEU A 400 -16.10 -12.65 -3.87
CA LEU A 400 -15.92 -13.28 -5.18
C LEU A 400 -16.19 -14.79 -5.08
N ALA A 401 -16.77 -15.36 -6.11
CA ALA A 401 -17.07 -16.80 -6.13
C ALA A 401 -15.80 -17.65 -5.93
N GLY A 402 -15.83 -18.58 -4.97
CA GLY A 402 -14.67 -19.36 -4.58
C GLY A 402 -13.92 -18.80 -3.37
N TRP A 403 -14.24 -17.57 -2.94
CA TRP A 403 -13.61 -16.90 -1.79
C TRP A 403 -14.46 -16.94 -0.51
N GLU A 404 -15.39 -17.88 -0.41
CA GLU A 404 -16.21 -18.08 0.79
C GLU A 404 -15.35 -18.54 1.99
N THR A 405 -14.30 -19.31 1.70
CA THR A 405 -13.29 -19.70 2.70
C THR A 405 -12.02 -18.91 2.43
N LEU A 406 -11.67 -18.04 3.38
CA LEU A 406 -10.51 -17.18 3.22
C LEU A 406 -9.21 -17.96 3.36
N PRO A 407 -8.26 -17.85 2.41
CA PRO A 407 -6.89 -18.26 2.64
C PRO A 407 -6.30 -17.53 3.85
N ARG A 408 -5.62 -18.27 4.73
CA ARG A 408 -5.05 -17.71 5.97
C ARG A 408 -3.60 -18.04 6.14
N GLY A 409 -2.84 -17.10 6.65
CA GLY A 409 -1.53 -17.33 7.22
C GLY A 409 -1.62 -18.09 8.54
N GLN A 410 -0.50 -18.55 9.01
CA GLN A 410 -0.35 -19.06 10.37
C GLN A 410 -0.19 -17.87 11.33
N ALA A 411 -0.54 -18.03 12.59
CA ALA A 411 -0.18 -17.04 13.59
C ALA A 411 1.35 -16.90 13.68
N PRO A 412 1.87 -15.69 14.00
CA PRO A 412 3.31 -15.48 14.07
C PRO A 412 3.97 -16.40 15.10
N ILE A 413 5.22 -16.75 14.84
CA ILE A 413 5.93 -17.81 15.56
C ILE A 413 6.33 -17.39 16.97
N ASP A 414 6.63 -16.11 17.20
CA ASP A 414 6.94 -15.56 18.52
C ASP A 414 6.81 -14.04 18.48
N VAL A 415 6.53 -13.41 19.62
CA VAL A 415 6.04 -12.04 19.60
C VAL A 415 6.42 -11.25 20.83
N ASP A 416 7.60 -11.43 21.33
CA ASP A 416 8.08 -10.61 22.44
C ASP A 416 8.38 -9.17 21.96
N GLY A 417 7.30 -8.39 21.80
CA GLY A 417 7.37 -6.99 21.40
C GLY A 417 7.09 -6.70 19.91
N TRP A 418 7.04 -7.71 19.07
CA TRP A 418 6.68 -7.57 17.65
C TRP A 418 5.39 -8.35 17.35
N TYR A 419 4.43 -7.69 16.77
CA TYR A 419 3.11 -8.23 16.48
C TYR A 419 2.87 -8.32 14.97
N PRO A 420 1.90 -9.13 14.51
CA PRO A 420 1.53 -9.16 13.09
C PRO A 420 1.34 -7.78 12.46
N PRO A 421 0.77 -6.78 13.16
CA PRO A 421 0.65 -5.43 12.63
C PRO A 421 1.96 -4.66 12.49
N SER A 422 3.10 -5.21 12.91
CA SER A 422 4.40 -4.59 12.65
C SER A 422 4.77 -4.58 11.16
N GLY A 423 4.15 -5.46 10.35
CA GLY A 423 4.24 -5.45 8.90
C GLY A 423 2.95 -4.97 8.26
N VAL A 424 3.04 -4.36 7.09
CA VAL A 424 1.90 -4.04 6.23
C VAL A 424 1.81 -5.11 5.15
N PRO A 425 0.83 -6.05 5.23
CA PRO A 425 0.70 -7.12 4.25
C PRO A 425 0.07 -6.56 2.97
N ALA A 426 0.88 -5.98 2.10
CA ALA A 426 0.48 -5.52 0.79
C ALA A 426 0.67 -6.64 -0.24
N ALA A 427 -0.29 -6.78 -1.15
CA ALA A 427 -0.25 -7.75 -2.22
C ALA A 427 0.23 -7.11 -3.53
N ALA A 428 0.98 -7.86 -4.33
CA ALA A 428 1.13 -7.61 -5.75
C ALA A 428 0.13 -8.50 -6.51
N THR A 429 -0.58 -7.91 -7.47
CA THR A 429 -1.59 -8.62 -8.27
C THR A 429 -1.15 -8.60 -9.73
N ILE A 430 -0.56 -9.70 -10.17
CA ILE A 430 0.18 -9.79 -11.43
C ILE A 430 0.07 -11.21 -12.01
N ASP A 431 -0.05 -11.31 -13.33
CA ASP A 431 0.02 -12.58 -14.04
C ASP A 431 1.46 -13.15 -14.00
N ILE A 432 1.67 -14.16 -13.14
CA ILE A 432 2.94 -14.86 -13.03
C ILE A 432 2.93 -16.24 -13.73
N GLN A 433 1.80 -16.64 -14.30
CA GLN A 433 1.64 -17.93 -14.98
C GLN A 433 1.49 -17.80 -16.50
N ASP A 434 1.48 -16.60 -17.05
CA ASP A 434 1.27 -16.28 -18.48
C ASP A 434 -0.07 -16.86 -19.01
N ASP A 435 -1.12 -16.76 -18.19
CA ASP A 435 -2.47 -17.21 -18.56
C ASP A 435 -3.48 -16.06 -18.70
N ARG A 436 -3.02 -14.81 -18.52
CA ARG A 436 -3.76 -13.53 -18.56
C ARG A 436 -4.72 -13.33 -17.40
N ARG A 437 -4.55 -14.09 -16.34
CA ARG A 437 -5.23 -13.88 -15.08
C ARG A 437 -4.20 -13.54 -14.02
N PRO A 438 -4.39 -12.48 -13.27
CA PRO A 438 -3.42 -12.14 -12.24
C PRO A 438 -3.47 -13.13 -11.09
N GLU A 439 -2.32 -13.47 -10.59
CA GLU A 439 -2.15 -14.10 -9.29
C GLU A 439 -1.95 -13.04 -8.20
N ILE A 440 -2.14 -13.47 -6.98
CA ILE A 440 -1.93 -12.67 -5.79
C ILE A 440 -0.66 -13.15 -5.10
N VAL A 441 0.37 -12.30 -5.09
CA VAL A 441 1.61 -12.55 -4.36
C VAL A 441 1.61 -11.73 -3.09
N VAL A 442 1.66 -12.39 -1.92
CA VAL A 442 1.49 -11.69 -0.63
C VAL A 442 2.18 -12.41 0.52
N SER A 443 2.74 -11.64 1.45
CA SER A 443 3.10 -12.15 2.78
C SER A 443 1.91 -12.01 3.73
N LEU A 444 1.58 -13.08 4.44
CA LEU A 444 0.54 -13.06 5.48
C LEU A 444 1.14 -12.86 6.89
N ASN A 445 2.33 -12.25 6.98
CA ASN A 445 3.07 -11.93 8.22
C ASN A 445 3.31 -13.14 9.15
N ASP A 446 3.40 -14.32 8.57
CA ASP A 446 3.58 -15.60 9.29
C ASP A 446 4.91 -16.30 8.95
N GLY A 447 5.80 -15.58 8.27
CA GLY A 447 7.09 -16.12 7.83
C GLY A 447 7.08 -16.73 6.45
N PHE A 448 5.98 -16.62 5.71
CA PHE A 448 5.85 -17.13 4.35
C PHE A 448 5.42 -16.04 3.36
N MET A 449 6.00 -16.10 2.17
CA MET A 449 5.47 -15.48 0.96
C MET A 449 4.61 -16.52 0.24
N TYR A 450 3.45 -16.11 -0.25
CA TYR A 450 2.47 -16.97 -0.91
C TYR A 450 2.17 -16.48 -2.32
N ALA A 451 1.74 -17.38 -3.18
CA ALA A 451 0.96 -17.06 -4.36
C ALA A 451 -0.37 -17.82 -4.36
N PHE A 452 -1.42 -17.13 -4.75
CA PHE A 452 -2.77 -17.67 -4.91
C PHE A 452 -3.29 -17.33 -6.30
N ASP A 453 -4.06 -18.24 -6.90
CA ASP A 453 -4.78 -17.96 -8.14
C ASP A 453 -6.14 -17.28 -7.87
N ALA A 454 -6.80 -16.87 -8.94
CA ALA A 454 -8.11 -16.22 -8.92
C ALA A 454 -9.20 -17.04 -8.17
N GLY A 455 -9.05 -18.35 -8.06
CA GLY A 455 -9.95 -19.25 -7.35
C GLY A 455 -9.55 -19.53 -5.89
N ALA A 456 -8.75 -18.68 -5.27
CA ALA A 456 -8.25 -18.82 -3.89
C ALA A 456 -7.37 -20.06 -3.64
N ARG A 457 -6.90 -20.72 -4.70
CA ARG A 457 -6.03 -21.88 -4.57
C ARG A 457 -4.59 -21.42 -4.37
N GLN A 458 -3.96 -21.87 -3.29
CA GLN A 458 -2.54 -21.66 -3.08
C GLN A 458 -1.72 -22.40 -4.17
N LEU A 459 -0.97 -21.65 -4.96
CA LEU A 459 -0.06 -22.17 -5.97
C LEU A 459 1.22 -22.67 -5.32
N TRP A 460 1.82 -21.81 -4.50
CA TRP A 460 3.02 -22.10 -3.75
C TRP A 460 3.11 -21.25 -2.48
N ARG A 461 4.07 -21.60 -1.62
CA ARG A 461 4.55 -20.74 -0.53
C ARG A 461 6.04 -20.94 -0.33
N TYR A 462 6.72 -19.89 0.03
CA TYR A 462 8.15 -19.88 0.35
C TYR A 462 8.37 -19.38 1.78
N ASN A 463 9.13 -20.15 2.58
CA ASN A 463 9.49 -19.76 3.95
C ASN A 463 10.74 -18.89 3.92
N TYR A 464 10.58 -17.61 4.25
CA TYR A 464 11.68 -16.64 4.27
C TYR A 464 12.37 -16.52 5.64
N THR A 465 11.86 -17.16 6.69
CA THR A 465 12.37 -16.99 8.05
C THR A 465 13.70 -17.70 8.29
N GLN A 466 14.04 -18.65 7.46
CA GLN A 466 15.22 -19.52 7.68
C GLN A 466 15.21 -20.20 9.05
N GLY A 467 14.03 -20.47 9.61
CA GLY A 467 13.85 -21.10 10.92
C GLY A 467 14.04 -20.15 12.11
N LYS A 468 14.12 -18.83 11.86
CA LYS A 468 14.15 -17.82 12.90
C LYS A 468 12.73 -17.29 13.17
N ALA A 469 12.50 -16.81 14.39
CA ALA A 469 11.24 -16.18 14.78
C ALA A 469 11.22 -14.70 14.38
N ILE A 470 10.04 -14.08 14.33
CA ILE A 470 9.80 -12.64 14.20
C ILE A 470 10.52 -12.03 12.99
N MET A 471 10.23 -12.55 11.82
CA MET A 471 10.67 -12.00 10.55
C MET A 471 9.45 -11.79 9.65
N PHE A 472 9.40 -10.63 9.03
CA PHE A 472 8.35 -10.20 8.11
C PHE A 472 8.96 -9.95 6.73
N ALA A 473 8.12 -9.90 5.70
CA ALA A 473 8.50 -9.51 4.36
C ALA A 473 7.86 -8.19 3.97
N SER A 474 8.55 -7.43 3.12
CA SER A 474 7.96 -6.29 2.42
C SER A 474 6.90 -6.74 1.42
N GLU A 475 6.17 -5.79 0.83
CA GLU A 475 5.45 -6.00 -0.42
C GLU A 475 6.44 -6.51 -1.48
N ALA A 476 5.99 -7.44 -2.31
CA ALA A 476 6.79 -7.95 -3.41
C ALA A 476 6.70 -7.04 -4.63
N VAL A 477 7.81 -6.94 -5.37
CA VAL A 477 7.86 -6.35 -6.71
C VAL A 477 8.14 -7.43 -7.74
N VAL A 478 7.72 -7.21 -8.98
CA VAL A 478 7.69 -8.26 -10.00
C VAL A 478 8.18 -7.73 -11.34
N ALA A 479 9.18 -8.42 -11.90
CA ALA A 479 9.76 -8.12 -13.21
C ALA A 479 10.40 -9.37 -13.81
N ASP A 480 10.51 -9.45 -15.12
CA ASP A 480 11.30 -10.48 -15.82
C ASP A 480 12.79 -10.06 -15.82
N LEU A 481 13.55 -10.60 -14.88
CA LEU A 481 14.94 -10.20 -14.62
C LEU A 481 15.96 -10.87 -15.54
N ASN A 482 15.56 -11.83 -16.35
CA ASN A 482 16.45 -12.57 -17.24
C ASN A 482 15.92 -12.67 -18.68
N GLN A 483 14.85 -11.95 -19.00
CA GLN A 483 14.22 -11.87 -20.32
C GLN A 483 13.72 -13.22 -20.87
N ASP A 484 13.36 -14.16 -20.01
CA ASP A 484 12.88 -15.47 -20.45
C ASP A 484 11.35 -15.52 -20.65
N GLY A 485 10.63 -14.45 -20.31
CA GLY A 485 9.19 -14.30 -20.40
C GLY A 485 8.45 -14.75 -19.14
N SER A 486 9.17 -15.24 -18.13
CA SER A 486 8.59 -15.59 -16.82
C SER A 486 9.07 -14.59 -15.78
N PRO A 487 8.18 -13.87 -15.08
CA PRO A 487 8.63 -12.86 -14.14
C PRO A 487 9.22 -13.45 -12.86
N GLU A 488 10.14 -12.74 -12.26
CA GLU A 488 10.66 -12.98 -10.93
C GLU A 488 9.96 -12.12 -9.89
N ILE A 489 9.92 -12.66 -8.67
CA ILE A 489 9.30 -12.03 -7.49
C ILE A 489 10.42 -11.61 -6.55
N VAL A 490 10.52 -10.33 -6.28
CA VAL A 490 11.57 -9.72 -5.47
C VAL A 490 10.96 -9.08 -4.22
N PHE A 491 11.51 -9.40 -3.06
CA PHE A 491 11.10 -8.76 -1.80
C PHE A 491 12.26 -8.70 -0.81
N SER A 492 12.14 -7.81 0.16
CA SER A 492 13.05 -7.72 1.28
C SER A 492 12.43 -8.28 2.56
N THR A 493 13.27 -8.59 3.54
CA THR A 493 12.80 -9.01 4.86
C THR A 493 13.30 -8.06 5.95
N PHE A 494 12.54 -8.03 7.05
CA PHE A 494 12.84 -7.22 8.23
C PHE A 494 12.32 -7.91 9.48
N GLY A 495 12.74 -7.47 10.65
CA GLY A 495 12.29 -8.07 11.90
C GLY A 495 13.00 -7.55 13.13
N ASP A 496 12.85 -8.31 14.22
CA ASP A 496 13.44 -7.99 15.51
C ASP A 496 14.97 -8.04 15.45
N PRO A 497 15.66 -6.94 15.75
CA PRO A 497 17.11 -6.86 15.72
C PRO A 497 17.79 -7.76 16.75
N ASP A 498 17.11 -8.15 17.83
CA ASP A 498 17.65 -9.07 18.82
C ASP A 498 17.65 -10.53 18.35
N VAL A 499 16.89 -10.83 17.29
CA VAL A 499 16.73 -12.18 16.72
C VAL A 499 17.44 -12.33 15.38
N HIS A 500 17.52 -11.26 14.61
CA HIS A 500 18.04 -11.26 13.23
C HIS A 500 19.28 -10.38 13.09
N ASP A 501 20.33 -10.92 12.51
CA ASP A 501 21.58 -10.19 12.29
C ASP A 501 21.46 -9.16 11.14
N SER A 502 20.61 -9.43 10.14
CA SER A 502 20.32 -8.54 9.01
C SER A 502 18.98 -8.92 8.38
N GLY A 503 18.37 -7.98 7.65
CA GLY A 503 17.35 -8.29 6.65
C GLY A 503 17.97 -9.01 5.46
N ARG A 504 17.13 -9.41 4.53
CA ARG A 504 17.52 -10.15 3.33
C ARG A 504 16.84 -9.59 2.10
N LEU A 505 17.52 -9.69 0.97
CA LEU A 505 16.94 -9.52 -0.35
C LEU A 505 16.70 -10.93 -0.94
N VAL A 506 15.45 -11.22 -1.30
CA VAL A 506 15.03 -12.54 -1.79
C VAL A 506 14.49 -12.40 -3.20
N ILE A 507 14.91 -13.29 -4.09
CA ILE A 507 14.38 -13.40 -5.45
C ILE A 507 13.86 -14.82 -5.65
N LEU A 508 12.60 -14.94 -6.04
CA LEU A 508 11.94 -16.19 -6.38
C LEU A 508 11.57 -16.21 -7.86
N ALA A 509 11.62 -17.37 -8.47
CA ALA A 509 10.97 -17.58 -9.77
C ALA A 509 9.44 -17.55 -9.63
N ALA A 510 8.70 -17.39 -10.73
CA ALA A 510 7.25 -17.39 -10.80
C ALA A 510 6.59 -18.59 -10.09
N ASN A 511 7.24 -19.72 -10.06
CA ASN A 511 6.77 -20.95 -9.40
C ASN A 511 7.13 -21.06 -7.90
N GLY A 512 7.66 -19.99 -7.29
CA GLY A 512 8.06 -19.93 -5.89
C GLY A 512 9.41 -20.59 -5.57
N ALA A 513 10.16 -21.05 -6.57
CA ALA A 513 11.50 -21.58 -6.34
C ALA A 513 12.47 -20.45 -6.00
N MET A 514 13.25 -20.59 -4.93
CA MET A 514 14.25 -19.61 -4.54
C MET A 514 15.41 -19.58 -5.56
N LEU A 515 15.64 -18.41 -6.14
CA LEU A 515 16.78 -18.14 -7.01
C LEU A 515 17.93 -17.52 -6.20
N HIS A 516 17.65 -16.46 -5.47
CA HIS A 516 18.64 -15.78 -4.63
C HIS A 516 18.05 -15.43 -3.26
N ASP A 517 18.86 -15.53 -2.22
CA ASP A 517 18.57 -15.17 -0.84
C ASP A 517 19.84 -14.57 -0.21
N ILE A 518 19.95 -13.23 -0.24
CA ILE A 518 21.16 -12.48 0.02
C ILE A 518 20.98 -11.66 1.29
N PRO A 519 21.89 -11.73 2.29
CA PRO A 519 21.82 -10.83 3.43
C PRO A 519 22.07 -9.39 2.98
N LEU A 520 21.29 -8.44 3.53
CA LEU A 520 21.55 -7.03 3.31
C LEU A 520 22.92 -6.64 3.91
N PRO A 521 23.68 -5.74 3.26
CA PRO A 521 25.09 -5.53 3.57
C PRO A 521 25.33 -4.81 4.91
N ASN A 522 24.32 -4.12 5.44
CA ASN A 522 24.47 -3.32 6.65
C ASN A 522 23.60 -3.88 7.80
N PRO A 523 24.15 -4.78 8.64
CA PRO A 523 23.36 -5.48 9.65
C PRO A 523 23.09 -4.68 10.94
N GLY A 524 23.58 -3.46 11.05
CA GLY A 524 23.36 -2.65 12.26
C GLY A 524 21.91 -2.18 12.40
N HIS A 525 21.57 -1.74 13.60
CA HIS A 525 20.24 -1.20 13.95
C HIS A 525 20.33 -0.26 15.14
N ASN A 526 19.35 0.60 15.33
CA ASN A 526 19.23 1.49 16.48
C ASN A 526 18.08 1.13 17.44
N GLY A 527 17.47 -0.02 17.27
CA GLY A 527 16.37 -0.53 18.09
C GLY A 527 14.99 -0.43 17.44
N ASN A 528 14.86 0.17 16.23
CA ASN A 528 13.57 0.23 15.53
C ASN A 528 13.28 -1.06 14.76
N GLY A 529 14.31 -1.72 14.27
CA GLY A 529 14.19 -2.93 13.47
C GLY A 529 15.49 -3.20 12.71
N ASN A 530 15.54 -4.35 12.09
CA ASN A 530 16.63 -4.76 11.21
C ASN A 530 16.07 -5.18 9.85
N GLY A 531 16.71 -4.79 8.76
CA GLY A 531 16.26 -5.08 7.41
C GLY A 531 15.50 -3.94 6.74
N ALA A 532 14.60 -4.26 5.83
CA ALA A 532 13.90 -3.31 4.99
C ALA A 532 12.40 -3.62 4.89
N PRO A 533 11.53 -2.80 5.51
CA PRO A 533 10.07 -3.00 5.44
C PRO A 533 9.43 -2.39 4.19
N ALA A 534 10.07 -1.40 3.57
CA ALA A 534 9.61 -0.82 2.31
C ALA A 534 9.72 -1.85 1.17
N ALA A 535 8.78 -1.84 0.25
CA ALA A 535 8.92 -2.60 -0.99
C ALA A 535 10.20 -2.17 -1.71
N PRO A 536 10.97 -3.10 -2.28
CA PRO A 536 12.05 -2.75 -3.19
C PRO A 536 11.54 -1.95 -4.39
N THR A 537 12.44 -1.29 -5.10
CA THR A 537 12.14 -0.70 -6.40
C THR A 537 13.05 -1.33 -7.43
N ILE A 538 12.51 -1.68 -8.61
CA ILE A 538 13.25 -2.21 -9.74
C ILE A 538 13.22 -1.19 -10.88
N ALA A 539 14.37 -0.76 -11.34
CA ALA A 539 14.50 0.17 -12.46
C ALA A 539 15.92 0.10 -13.03
N ASP A 540 16.11 0.51 -14.26
CA ASP A 540 17.42 0.84 -14.83
C ASP A 540 17.78 2.26 -14.36
N LEU A 541 18.52 2.36 -13.25
CA LEU A 541 18.83 3.64 -12.62
C LEU A 541 19.86 4.44 -13.39
N ASP A 542 20.91 3.77 -13.86
CA ASP A 542 22.07 4.46 -14.46
C ASP A 542 22.10 4.38 -16.00
N GLY A 543 21.05 3.85 -16.62
CA GLY A 543 20.85 3.82 -18.06
C GLY A 543 21.82 2.89 -18.79
N ASP A 544 22.42 1.92 -18.10
CA ASP A 544 23.36 0.98 -18.71
C ASP A 544 22.67 -0.25 -19.32
N GLY A 545 21.36 -0.40 -19.06
CA GLY A 545 20.48 -1.46 -19.54
C GLY A 545 20.30 -2.62 -18.59
N ASP A 546 21.16 -2.80 -17.59
CA ASP A 546 20.93 -3.72 -16.49
C ASP A 546 19.96 -3.08 -15.46
N LEU A 547 19.17 -3.89 -14.75
CA LEU A 547 18.24 -3.39 -13.76
C LEU A 547 18.87 -3.31 -12.37
N GLU A 548 18.55 -2.25 -11.65
CA GLU A 548 18.86 -2.11 -10.24
C GLU A 548 17.67 -2.52 -9.37
N ILE A 549 18.01 -3.11 -8.21
CA ILE A 549 17.10 -3.28 -7.07
C ILE A 549 17.53 -2.30 -5.98
N LEU A 550 16.62 -1.40 -5.65
CA LEU A 550 16.80 -0.40 -4.61
C LEU A 550 16.05 -0.82 -3.34
N VAL A 551 16.77 -0.95 -2.23
CA VAL A 551 16.24 -1.47 -0.97
C VAL A 551 16.40 -0.44 0.13
N GLN A 552 15.30 0.19 0.57
CA GLN A 552 15.33 1.16 1.65
C GLN A 552 15.25 0.47 3.01
N THR A 553 16.33 0.57 3.79
CA THR A 553 16.48 -0.11 5.07
C THR A 553 15.97 0.72 6.23
N PHE A 554 15.77 0.11 7.40
CA PHE A 554 15.34 0.83 8.61
C PHE A 554 16.34 1.91 9.06
N GLU A 555 17.65 1.59 9.04
CA GLU A 555 18.62 2.40 9.79
C GLU A 555 19.92 2.69 9.02
N HIS A 556 20.08 2.15 7.84
CA HIS A 556 21.35 2.21 7.13
C HIS A 556 21.28 2.91 5.78
N GLY A 557 20.15 3.52 5.47
CA GLY A 557 19.96 4.17 4.20
C GLY A 557 19.45 3.23 3.13
N LEU A 558 19.74 3.58 1.90
CA LEU A 558 19.29 2.89 0.70
C LEU A 558 20.43 2.04 0.12
N ASP A 559 20.20 0.75 0.01
CA ASP A 559 21.13 -0.19 -0.66
C ASP A 559 20.73 -0.33 -2.14
N ILE A 560 21.70 -0.26 -3.03
CA ILE A 560 21.53 -0.40 -4.47
C ILE A 560 22.29 -1.64 -4.94
N PHE A 561 21.59 -2.51 -5.66
CA PHE A 561 22.12 -3.73 -6.26
C PHE A 561 21.85 -3.69 -7.75
N THR A 562 22.82 -4.04 -8.60
CA THR A 562 22.58 -4.28 -10.02
C THR A 562 22.39 -5.78 -10.28
N ILE A 563 21.62 -6.12 -11.31
CA ILE A 563 21.40 -7.51 -11.76
C ILE A 563 22.03 -7.65 -13.15
N PRO A 564 23.23 -8.20 -13.25
CA PRO A 564 23.93 -8.31 -14.53
C PRO A 564 23.16 -9.14 -15.57
N GLY A 565 23.00 -8.61 -16.76
CA GLY A 565 22.32 -9.26 -17.88
C GLY A 565 20.78 -9.22 -17.78
N SER A 566 20.24 -8.39 -16.92
CA SER A 566 18.81 -8.06 -16.92
C SER A 566 18.48 -7.01 -17.97
N ALA A 567 17.22 -6.66 -18.12
CA ALA A 567 16.79 -5.54 -18.97
C ALA A 567 15.36 -5.09 -18.58
N GLY A 568 15.04 -3.85 -18.88
CA GLY A 568 13.73 -3.24 -18.63
C GLY A 568 12.63 -3.67 -19.60
N ASN A 569 12.68 -4.89 -20.15
CA ASN A 569 11.72 -5.37 -21.15
C ASN A 569 10.35 -5.74 -20.58
N CYS A 570 10.28 -6.07 -19.30
CA CYS A 570 9.03 -6.44 -18.66
C CYS A 570 9.03 -6.10 -17.16
N LEU A 571 8.56 -4.92 -16.86
CA LEU A 571 8.41 -4.39 -15.51
C LEU A 571 6.92 -4.38 -15.15
N LEU A 572 6.48 -5.28 -14.27
CA LEU A 572 5.06 -5.54 -14.01
C LEU A 572 4.53 -4.86 -12.75
N TRP A 573 5.33 -4.89 -11.67
CA TRP A 573 5.02 -4.27 -10.38
C TRP A 573 6.33 -3.77 -9.79
N THR A 574 6.71 -2.56 -10.13
CA THR A 574 8.09 -2.09 -9.99
C THR A 574 8.46 -1.56 -8.63
N THR A 575 7.48 -1.15 -7.83
CA THR A 575 7.68 -0.54 -6.52
C THR A 575 6.41 -0.72 -5.68
N ALA A 576 6.38 -0.16 -4.47
CA ALA A 576 5.21 -0.25 -3.59
C ALA A 576 3.92 0.18 -4.28
N ARG A 577 2.87 -0.58 -4.07
CA ARG A 577 1.51 -0.33 -4.58
C ARG A 577 1.43 -0.27 -6.11
N GLY A 578 2.36 -0.94 -6.79
CA GLY A 578 2.39 -1.17 -8.24
C GLY A 578 3.25 -0.18 -9.04
N GLY A 579 3.30 1.07 -8.65
CA GLY A 579 3.98 2.10 -9.43
C GLY A 579 4.04 3.47 -8.74
N PRO A 580 4.41 4.53 -9.48
CA PRO A 580 4.65 5.86 -8.93
C PRO A 580 3.40 6.54 -8.36
N LEU A 581 2.21 6.16 -8.81
CA LEU A 581 0.93 6.71 -8.33
C LEU A 581 0.38 6.00 -7.07
N ARG A 582 0.94 4.85 -6.70
CA ARG A 582 0.59 4.10 -5.47
C ARG A 582 -0.87 3.62 -5.40
N MET A 583 -1.49 3.39 -6.52
CA MET A 583 -2.93 3.05 -6.61
C MET A 583 -3.28 1.66 -6.06
N GLY A 584 -2.34 0.72 -6.04
CA GLY A 584 -2.62 -0.68 -5.73
C GLY A 584 -3.35 -1.40 -6.86
N ALA A 585 -3.03 -1.03 -8.08
CA ALA A 585 -3.55 -1.61 -9.31
C ALA A 585 -2.41 -1.89 -10.29
N PRO A 586 -2.51 -2.88 -11.18
CA PRO A 586 -1.54 -3.07 -12.23
C PRO A 586 -1.61 -1.92 -13.26
N ASN A 587 -0.51 -1.68 -13.97
CA ASN A 587 -0.42 -0.71 -15.07
C ASN A 587 -0.68 0.77 -14.67
N GLN A 588 0.01 1.24 -13.66
CA GLN A 588 -0.03 2.64 -13.25
C GLN A 588 0.81 3.54 -14.16
#